data_ddd1ea2663dddb6ba9d669d2cf67883d
#
_entry.id   ddd1ea2663dddb6ba9d669d2cf67883d
#
_cell.length_a   1.000
_cell.length_b   1.000
_cell.length_c   1.000
_cell.angle_alpha   90.00
_cell.angle_beta   90.00
_cell.angle_gamma   90.00
#
_symmetry.space_group_name_H-M   'P 1'
#
loop_
_entity.id
_entity.type
_entity.pdbx_description
1 polymer ?
#
loop_
_entity_poly.entity_id
_entity_poly.type
_entity_poly.pdbx_seq_one_letter_code
_entity_poly.pdbx_strand_id
1 'polypeptide(L)'
;MFWRNFITLLRRYTASSLLNIVGMAIAFAAAYLILVQVHYDLRYNQSIPDVERIYRLEYPSWTTEGNYAMTWNRLLPQAMCEACPEVEQCANIFTQVIGRQYFSIKRNLQIDNFELAISRTDEKALQLFSFEFIEGSAENIGVHDLVMAESCARRYNLKVGDRLHIGQGADERNVAFPIIGIYRDQPGPGDLAEIDCFAGFPEINYQQEESSWSYPCYVKLTEG
;
A
#
# COMPACT_ATOMS: atom_id res chain seq x y z
N MET A 1 19.26 -13.10 -52.95
CA MET A 1 18.87 -11.98 -53.84
C MET A 1 18.17 -10.85 -53.08
N PHE A 2 17.25 -11.15 -52.16
CA PHE A 2 16.45 -10.20 -51.37
C PHE A 2 17.28 -9.22 -50.53
N TRP A 3 18.24 -9.67 -49.74
CA TRP A 3 19.11 -8.84 -48.88
C TRP A 3 19.97 -7.85 -49.63
N ARG A 4 20.46 -8.20 -50.84
CA ARG A 4 21.32 -7.33 -51.62
C ARG A 4 20.50 -6.17 -52.21
N ASN A 5 19.27 -6.42 -52.67
CA ASN A 5 18.35 -5.39 -53.16
C ASN A 5 17.91 -4.49 -52.00
N PHE A 6 17.63 -5.02 -50.82
CA PHE A 6 17.26 -4.27 -49.62
C PHE A 6 18.37 -3.31 -49.21
N ILE A 7 19.62 -3.75 -49.13
CA ILE A 7 20.76 -2.91 -48.79
C ILE A 7 20.99 -1.81 -49.88
N THR A 8 20.82 -2.13 -51.15
CA THR A 8 20.94 -1.17 -52.23
C THR A 8 19.86 -0.09 -52.17
N LEU A 9 18.61 -0.47 -51.80
CA LEU A 9 17.51 0.44 -51.60
C LEU A 9 17.74 1.38 -50.42
N LEU A 10 18.21 0.85 -49.29
CA LEU A 10 18.59 1.64 -48.12
C LEU A 10 19.67 2.67 -48.43
N ARG A 11 20.68 2.29 -49.20
CA ARG A 11 21.78 3.21 -49.59
C ARG A 11 21.34 4.25 -50.56
N ARG A 12 20.37 3.95 -51.44
CA ARG A 12 19.87 4.92 -52.46
C ARG A 12 18.92 5.95 -51.87
N TYR A 13 18.17 5.58 -50.82
CA TYR A 13 17.17 6.43 -50.15
C TYR A 13 17.43 6.56 -48.66
N THR A 14 18.67 6.88 -48.30
CA THR A 14 19.13 6.87 -46.89
C THR A 14 18.28 7.74 -45.98
N ALA A 15 17.95 8.96 -46.38
CA ALA A 15 17.16 9.91 -45.56
C ALA A 15 15.73 9.35 -45.29
N SER A 16 15.05 8.86 -46.34
CA SER A 16 13.70 8.29 -46.19
C SER A 16 13.71 6.98 -45.38
N SER A 17 14.70 6.13 -45.60
CA SER A 17 14.85 4.88 -44.87
C SER A 17 15.16 5.14 -43.40
N LEU A 18 16.04 6.10 -43.10
CA LEU A 18 16.33 6.49 -41.73
C LEU A 18 15.09 7.05 -41.02
N LEU A 19 14.34 7.93 -41.70
CA LEU A 19 13.12 8.51 -41.14
C LEU A 19 12.09 7.43 -40.83
N ASN A 20 11.91 6.45 -41.72
CA ASN A 20 10.99 5.33 -41.51
C ASN A 20 11.43 4.44 -40.35
N ILE A 21 12.73 4.13 -40.22
CA ILE A 21 13.28 3.33 -39.11
C ILE A 21 13.06 4.06 -37.79
N VAL A 22 13.40 5.35 -37.73
CA VAL A 22 13.20 6.16 -36.50
C VAL A 22 11.71 6.27 -36.17
N GLY A 23 10.85 6.53 -37.16
CA GLY A 23 9.40 6.57 -36.95
C GLY A 23 8.84 5.26 -36.41
N MET A 24 9.25 4.12 -36.99
CA MET A 24 8.86 2.80 -36.48
C MET A 24 9.40 2.54 -35.09
N ALA A 25 10.65 2.91 -34.80
CA ALA A 25 11.25 2.72 -33.48
C ALA A 25 10.47 3.51 -32.41
N ILE A 26 10.09 4.76 -32.71
CA ILE A 26 9.26 5.58 -31.80
C ILE A 26 7.87 4.94 -31.62
N ALA A 27 7.24 4.49 -32.69
CA ALA A 27 5.92 3.86 -32.65
C ALA A 27 5.95 2.58 -31.79
N PHE A 28 6.94 1.72 -31.97
CA PHE A 28 7.10 0.50 -31.16
C PHE A 28 7.41 0.82 -29.70
N ALA A 29 8.25 1.83 -29.43
CA ALA A 29 8.53 2.27 -28.06
C ALA A 29 7.26 2.76 -27.37
N ALA A 30 6.46 3.59 -28.05
CA ALA A 30 5.19 4.08 -27.53
C ALA A 30 4.19 2.91 -27.27
N ALA A 31 4.05 2.01 -28.24
CA ALA A 31 3.20 0.82 -28.06
C ALA A 31 3.66 -0.06 -26.90
N TYR A 32 4.95 -0.26 -26.73
CA TYR A 32 5.53 -1.00 -25.60
C TYR A 32 5.19 -0.36 -24.26
N LEU A 33 5.37 0.96 -24.13
CA LEU A 33 5.05 1.69 -22.91
C LEU A 33 3.55 1.57 -22.56
N ILE A 34 2.68 1.69 -23.56
CA ILE A 34 1.23 1.51 -23.35
C ILE A 34 0.93 0.08 -22.87
N LEU A 35 1.53 -0.93 -23.48
CA LEU A 35 1.32 -2.33 -23.09
C LEU A 35 1.82 -2.60 -21.65
N VAL A 36 2.96 -2.02 -21.27
CA VAL A 36 3.48 -2.11 -19.90
C VAL A 36 2.51 -1.48 -18.91
N GLN A 37 1.99 -0.28 -19.24
CA GLN A 37 1.01 0.40 -18.39
C GLN A 37 -0.29 -0.40 -18.25
N VAL A 38 -0.84 -0.86 -19.36
CA VAL A 38 -2.05 -1.70 -19.35
C VAL A 38 -1.83 -2.98 -18.52
N HIS A 39 -0.67 -3.63 -18.69
CA HIS A 39 -0.33 -4.81 -17.90
C HIS A 39 -0.22 -4.52 -16.41
N TYR A 40 0.36 -3.37 -16.03
CA TYR A 40 0.43 -2.90 -14.65
C TYR A 40 -0.98 -2.67 -14.10
N ASP A 41 -1.83 -1.93 -14.81
CA ASP A 41 -3.18 -1.60 -14.38
C ASP A 41 -4.07 -2.85 -14.24
N LEU A 42 -3.94 -3.80 -15.18
CA LEU A 42 -4.67 -5.06 -15.11
C LEU A 42 -4.25 -5.98 -13.94
N ARG A 43 -3.04 -5.78 -13.40
CA ARG A 43 -2.54 -6.54 -12.24
C ARG A 43 -2.69 -5.82 -10.91
N TYR A 44 -3.21 -4.60 -10.95
CA TYR A 44 -3.35 -3.78 -9.76
C TYR A 44 -4.27 -4.44 -8.73
N ASN A 45 -3.79 -4.59 -7.50
CA ASN A 45 -4.45 -5.27 -6.37
C ASN A 45 -4.81 -6.76 -6.58
N GLN A 46 -4.50 -7.37 -7.72
CA GLN A 46 -4.85 -8.79 -7.99
C GLN A 46 -4.05 -9.80 -7.15
N SER A 47 -3.03 -9.36 -6.46
CA SER A 47 -2.28 -10.20 -5.52
C SER A 47 -3.01 -10.44 -4.19
N ILE A 48 -4.05 -9.67 -3.92
CA ILE A 48 -4.85 -9.79 -2.70
C ILE A 48 -5.86 -10.94 -2.92
N PRO A 49 -5.85 -11.98 -2.07
CA PRO A 49 -6.83 -13.06 -2.16
C PRO A 49 -8.26 -12.53 -2.01
N ASP A 50 -9.17 -13.04 -2.79
CA ASP A 50 -10.61 -12.68 -2.79
C ASP A 50 -10.87 -11.19 -2.99
N VAL A 51 -9.98 -10.47 -3.70
CA VAL A 51 -10.07 -9.01 -3.90
C VAL A 51 -11.40 -8.58 -4.53
N GLU A 52 -12.02 -9.43 -5.34
CA GLU A 52 -13.34 -9.23 -5.96
C GLU A 52 -14.49 -9.19 -4.94
N ARG A 53 -14.26 -9.68 -3.72
CA ARG A 53 -15.21 -9.66 -2.61
C ARG A 53 -14.94 -8.53 -1.61
N ILE A 54 -13.84 -7.80 -1.80
CA ILE A 54 -13.43 -6.71 -0.90
C ILE A 54 -13.87 -5.38 -1.49
N TYR A 55 -14.66 -4.64 -0.74
CA TYR A 55 -15.20 -3.36 -1.15
C TYR A 55 -14.88 -2.28 -0.13
N ARG A 56 -14.59 -1.08 -0.62
CA ARG A 56 -14.49 0.12 0.21
C ARG A 56 -15.87 0.72 0.37
N LEU A 57 -16.25 1.05 1.60
CA LEU A 57 -17.51 1.76 1.86
C LEU A 57 -17.38 3.23 1.51
N GLU A 58 -18.33 3.71 0.71
CA GLU A 58 -18.40 5.10 0.29
C GLU A 58 -19.82 5.62 0.47
N TYR A 59 -19.96 6.94 0.64
CA TYR A 59 -21.26 7.61 0.65
C TYR A 59 -21.21 8.88 -0.21
N PRO A 60 -22.37 9.34 -0.77
CA PRO A 60 -22.41 10.58 -1.53
C PRO A 60 -21.94 11.76 -0.68
N SER A 61 -20.99 12.53 -1.19
CA SER A 61 -20.49 13.71 -0.49
C SER A 61 -21.54 14.80 -0.44
N TRP A 62 -21.83 15.33 0.75
CA TRP A 62 -22.70 16.48 0.93
C TRP A 62 -22.04 17.83 0.62
N THR A 63 -20.72 17.85 0.42
CA THR A 63 -19.98 19.09 0.11
C THR A 63 -19.76 19.31 -1.38
N THR A 64 -19.78 18.25 -2.19
CA THR A 64 -19.49 18.31 -3.62
C THR A 64 -20.39 17.33 -4.37
N GLU A 65 -21.30 17.85 -5.17
CA GLU A 65 -22.23 17.05 -5.97
C GLU A 65 -21.45 16.16 -6.95
N GLY A 66 -21.81 14.88 -7.03
CA GLY A 66 -21.21 13.89 -7.89
C GLY A 66 -19.94 13.23 -7.34
N ASN A 67 -19.45 13.65 -6.18
CA ASN A 67 -18.32 13.00 -5.50
C ASN A 67 -18.79 12.10 -4.37
N TYR A 68 -17.95 11.12 -4.04
CA TYR A 68 -18.15 10.20 -2.92
C TYR A 68 -17.10 10.46 -1.84
N ALA A 69 -17.55 10.44 -0.58
CA ALA A 69 -16.68 10.44 0.58
C ALA A 69 -16.41 8.99 1.01
N MET A 70 -15.18 8.71 1.41
CA MET A 70 -14.71 7.37 1.77
C MET A 70 -14.30 7.24 3.24
N THR A 71 -14.49 8.30 4.02
CA THR A 71 -14.08 8.34 5.42
C THR A 71 -15.27 8.34 6.35
N TRP A 72 -15.23 7.48 7.35
CA TRP A 72 -16.29 7.24 8.33
C TRP A 72 -15.77 7.46 9.75
N ASN A 73 -16.65 7.57 10.72
CA ASN A 73 -16.26 7.24 12.09
C ASN A 73 -16.12 5.71 12.20
N ARG A 74 -15.39 5.20 13.17
CA ARG A 74 -15.14 3.74 13.28
C ARG A 74 -16.32 2.94 13.80
N LEU A 75 -17.29 3.58 14.47
CA LEU A 75 -18.42 2.92 15.10
C LEU A 75 -19.53 2.60 14.11
N LEU A 76 -19.83 3.52 13.19
CA LEU A 76 -20.94 3.36 12.26
C LEU A 76 -20.75 2.21 11.27
N PRO A 77 -19.62 2.10 10.56
CA PRO A 77 -19.38 0.98 9.66
C PRO A 77 -19.39 -0.37 10.39
N GLN A 78 -18.85 -0.44 11.59
CA GLN A 78 -18.88 -1.67 12.38
C GLN A 78 -20.32 -2.09 12.69
N ALA A 79 -21.16 -1.17 13.15
CA ALA A 79 -22.57 -1.44 13.43
C ALA A 79 -23.35 -1.83 12.15
N MET A 80 -23.05 -1.19 11.01
CA MET A 80 -23.65 -1.56 9.72
C MET A 80 -23.25 -2.97 9.30
N CYS A 81 -21.99 -3.32 9.44
CA CYS A 81 -21.49 -4.64 9.08
C CYS A 81 -22.07 -5.75 9.98
N GLU A 82 -22.19 -5.49 11.27
CA GLU A 82 -22.84 -6.43 12.21
C GLU A 82 -24.32 -6.68 11.92
N ALA A 83 -24.99 -5.68 11.31
CA ALA A 83 -26.40 -5.77 10.93
C ALA A 83 -26.64 -6.39 9.54
N CYS A 84 -25.58 -6.59 8.74
CA CYS A 84 -25.68 -7.06 7.36
C CYS A 84 -25.16 -8.52 7.24
N PRO A 85 -26.05 -9.51 7.03
CA PRO A 85 -25.65 -10.92 6.96
C PRO A 85 -24.71 -11.26 5.79
N GLU A 86 -24.72 -10.44 4.75
CA GLU A 86 -23.87 -10.60 3.57
C GLU A 86 -22.41 -10.15 3.81
N VAL A 87 -22.13 -9.49 4.94
CA VAL A 87 -20.79 -9.04 5.31
C VAL A 87 -20.11 -10.09 6.18
N GLU A 88 -19.04 -10.67 5.64
CA GLU A 88 -18.20 -11.64 6.36
C GLU A 88 -17.26 -10.92 7.34
N GLN A 89 -16.68 -9.80 6.92
CA GLN A 89 -15.71 -9.06 7.72
C GLN A 89 -15.75 -7.57 7.40
N CYS A 90 -15.48 -6.74 8.43
CA CYS A 90 -15.40 -5.29 8.33
C CYS A 90 -14.16 -4.81 9.06
N ALA A 91 -13.41 -3.89 8.44
CA ALA A 91 -12.14 -3.44 8.98
C ALA A 91 -11.76 -2.04 8.53
N ASN A 92 -10.94 -1.36 9.33
CA ASN A 92 -10.43 -0.04 9.01
C ASN A 92 -8.94 -0.11 8.64
N ILE A 93 -8.59 0.49 7.52
CA ILE A 93 -7.20 0.62 7.07
C ILE A 93 -7.05 1.80 6.11
N PHE A 94 -5.97 2.53 6.24
CA PHE A 94 -5.51 3.40 5.16
C PHE A 94 -4.65 2.58 4.19
N THR A 95 -5.13 2.38 2.99
CA THR A 95 -4.43 1.64 1.94
C THR A 95 -3.38 2.48 1.22
N GLN A 96 -3.22 3.73 1.60
CA GLN A 96 -2.21 4.65 1.08
C GLN A 96 -1.25 5.08 2.18
N VAL A 97 -0.07 5.53 1.78
CA VAL A 97 0.88 6.15 2.71
C VAL A 97 0.26 7.42 3.29
N ILE A 98 0.03 7.45 4.61
CA ILE A 98 -0.50 8.64 5.31
C ILE A 98 0.59 9.64 5.66
N GLY A 99 1.86 9.21 5.64
CA GLY A 99 3.00 10.08 5.89
C GLY A 99 4.32 9.32 5.76
N ARG A 100 5.40 10.10 5.64
CA ARG A 100 6.76 9.61 5.78
C ARG A 100 7.32 10.11 7.09
N GLN A 101 7.77 9.19 7.92
CA GLN A 101 8.23 9.49 9.27
C GLN A 101 9.68 9.07 9.44
N TYR A 102 10.48 9.98 10.01
CA TYR A 102 11.84 9.65 10.41
C TYR A 102 11.82 8.84 11.70
N PHE A 103 12.52 7.73 11.67
CA PHE A 103 12.76 6.87 12.81
C PHE A 103 14.26 6.69 13.03
N SER A 104 14.61 6.39 14.25
CA SER A 104 15.96 6.06 14.63
C SER A 104 15.99 4.88 15.59
N ILE A 105 17.08 4.12 15.53
CA ILE A 105 17.37 3.02 16.45
C ILE A 105 18.82 3.12 16.91
N LYS A 106 19.04 2.89 18.20
CA LYS A 106 20.38 2.84 18.77
C LYS A 106 20.84 1.39 18.88
N ARG A 107 21.92 1.07 18.21
CA ARG A 107 22.59 -0.22 18.26
C ARG A 107 24.00 -0.04 18.80
N ASN A 108 24.24 -0.49 20.02
CA ASN A 108 25.50 -0.23 20.74
C ASN A 108 25.82 1.27 20.82
N LEU A 109 26.86 1.73 20.13
CA LEU A 109 27.30 3.14 20.08
C LEU A 109 26.88 3.86 18.79
N GLN A 110 26.22 3.16 17.86
CA GLN A 110 25.79 3.71 16.58
C GLN A 110 24.28 3.99 16.59
N ILE A 111 23.90 5.11 15.99
CA ILE A 111 22.49 5.47 15.76
C ILE A 111 22.25 5.39 14.27
N ASP A 112 21.32 4.52 13.88
CA ASP A 112 20.85 4.41 12.52
C ASP A 112 19.55 5.24 12.39
N ASN A 113 19.50 6.08 11.36
CA ASN A 113 18.33 6.91 11.03
C ASN A 113 17.80 6.51 9.67
N PHE A 114 16.49 6.42 9.54
CA PHE A 114 15.80 6.06 8.30
C PHE A 114 14.41 6.66 8.23
N GLU A 115 13.93 6.82 7.01
CA GLU A 115 12.58 7.31 6.74
C GLU A 115 11.71 6.13 6.33
N LEU A 116 10.54 5.99 6.96
CA LEU A 116 9.55 4.95 6.65
C LEU A 116 8.26 5.57 6.13
N ALA A 117 7.72 4.97 5.09
CA ALA A 117 6.37 5.21 4.63
C ALA A 117 5.39 4.48 5.57
N ILE A 118 4.66 5.25 6.38
CA ILE A 118 3.78 4.70 7.40
C ILE A 118 2.31 4.85 7.02
N SER A 119 1.54 3.84 7.40
CA SER A 119 0.08 3.90 7.38
C SER A 119 -0.51 3.37 8.68
N ARG A 120 -1.84 3.32 8.78
CA ARG A 120 -2.54 2.83 9.95
C ARG A 120 -3.57 1.78 9.59
N THR A 121 -3.75 0.84 10.51
CA THR A 121 -4.61 -0.32 10.33
C THR A 121 -5.19 -0.79 11.67
N ASP A 122 -6.22 -1.59 11.60
CA ASP A 122 -6.60 -2.50 12.68
C ASP A 122 -6.17 -3.94 12.36
N GLU A 123 -6.21 -4.82 13.33
CA GLU A 123 -5.86 -6.24 13.17
C GLU A 123 -6.76 -6.92 12.13
N LYS A 124 -8.06 -6.61 12.14
CA LYS A 124 -9.05 -7.21 11.23
C LYS A 124 -8.74 -6.88 9.77
N ALA A 125 -8.22 -5.68 9.50
CA ALA A 125 -7.85 -5.30 8.14
C ALA A 125 -6.66 -6.09 7.61
N LEU A 126 -5.66 -6.37 8.45
CA LEU A 126 -4.55 -7.22 8.05
C LEU A 126 -5.00 -8.65 7.73
N GLN A 127 -6.00 -9.16 8.44
CA GLN A 127 -6.63 -10.45 8.13
C GLN A 127 -7.46 -10.36 6.84
N LEU A 128 -8.28 -9.32 6.67
CA LEU A 128 -9.12 -9.09 5.48
C LEU A 128 -8.29 -9.03 4.20
N PHE A 129 -7.14 -8.36 4.25
CA PHE A 129 -6.20 -8.26 3.14
C PHE A 129 -5.18 -9.43 3.09
N SER A 130 -5.37 -10.46 3.92
CA SER A 130 -4.58 -11.69 3.92
C SER A 130 -3.06 -11.47 4.07
N PHE A 131 -2.66 -10.58 5.00
CA PHE A 131 -1.25 -10.38 5.31
C PHE A 131 -0.65 -11.64 5.94
N GLU A 132 0.39 -12.17 5.34
CA GLU A 132 1.12 -13.34 5.83
C GLU A 132 2.27 -12.88 6.74
N PHE A 133 2.19 -13.14 8.04
CA PHE A 133 3.27 -12.85 8.98
C PHE A 133 4.35 -13.91 8.92
N ILE A 134 5.61 -13.47 8.76
CA ILE A 134 6.81 -14.31 8.75
C ILE A 134 7.35 -14.43 10.17
N GLU A 135 7.25 -13.35 10.96
CA GLU A 135 7.70 -13.30 12.34
C GLU A 135 6.74 -12.41 13.13
N GLY A 136 6.41 -12.79 14.37
CA GLY A 136 5.48 -12.06 15.21
C GLY A 136 4.03 -12.10 14.71
N SER A 137 3.23 -11.12 15.11
CA SER A 137 1.83 -11.00 14.71
C SER A 137 1.36 -9.54 14.81
N ALA A 138 0.12 -9.29 14.39
CA ALA A 138 -0.56 -7.99 14.60
C ALA A 138 -1.65 -8.09 15.67
N GLU A 139 -1.65 -9.12 16.48
CA GLU A 139 -2.66 -9.29 17.52
C GLU A 139 -2.66 -8.10 18.48
N ASN A 140 -3.85 -7.50 18.65
CA ASN A 140 -4.03 -6.29 19.47
C ASN A 140 -3.08 -5.13 19.13
N ILE A 141 -2.77 -4.93 17.85
CA ILE A 141 -1.89 -3.85 17.40
C ILE A 141 -2.31 -2.49 17.97
N GLY A 142 -1.45 -1.89 18.77
CA GLY A 142 -1.66 -0.60 19.42
C GLY A 142 -1.16 0.57 18.56
N VAL A 143 -1.48 1.78 19.02
CA VAL A 143 -1.15 3.05 18.30
C VAL A 143 0.35 3.28 18.08
N HIS A 144 1.18 2.66 18.91
CA HIS A 144 2.64 2.76 18.85
C HIS A 144 3.30 1.46 18.37
N ASP A 145 2.54 0.38 18.18
CA ASP A 145 3.09 -0.86 17.67
C ASP A 145 3.25 -0.79 16.14
N LEU A 146 4.33 -1.37 15.65
CA LEU A 146 4.61 -1.43 14.21
C LEU A 146 4.57 -2.88 13.71
N VAL A 147 3.87 -3.09 12.62
CA VAL A 147 4.07 -4.25 11.76
C VAL A 147 4.70 -3.77 10.47
N MET A 148 5.69 -4.51 9.95
CA MET A 148 6.61 -4.02 8.93
C MET A 148 6.69 -4.99 7.75
N ALA A 149 6.84 -4.43 6.55
CA ALA A 149 7.11 -5.20 5.33
C ALA A 149 8.48 -5.89 5.41
N GLU A 150 8.58 -7.13 4.91
CA GLU A 150 9.83 -7.92 4.91
C GLU A 150 10.97 -7.19 4.21
N SER A 151 10.70 -6.58 3.07
CA SER A 151 11.70 -5.82 2.31
C SER A 151 12.25 -4.63 3.09
N CYS A 152 11.39 -3.93 3.81
CA CYS A 152 11.76 -2.81 4.67
C CYS A 152 12.61 -3.29 5.86
N ALA A 153 12.15 -4.34 6.56
CA ALA A 153 12.87 -4.94 7.67
C ALA A 153 14.28 -5.39 7.24
N ARG A 154 14.39 -6.03 6.07
CA ARG A 154 15.68 -6.46 5.49
C ARG A 154 16.57 -5.28 5.11
N ARG A 155 15.99 -4.22 4.50
CA ARG A 155 16.72 -3.01 4.07
C ARG A 155 17.44 -2.34 5.21
N TYR A 156 16.82 -2.26 6.36
CA TYR A 156 17.34 -1.56 7.55
C TYR A 156 17.83 -2.52 8.65
N ASN A 157 17.90 -3.83 8.35
CA ASN A 157 18.29 -4.88 9.30
C ASN A 157 17.52 -4.80 10.62
N LEU A 158 16.18 -4.67 10.50
CA LEU A 158 15.24 -4.60 11.61
C LEU A 158 14.64 -5.98 11.88
N LYS A 159 14.22 -6.23 13.12
CA LYS A 159 13.61 -7.49 13.55
C LYS A 159 12.50 -7.25 14.56
N VAL A 160 11.67 -8.24 14.79
CA VAL A 160 10.67 -8.21 15.85
C VAL A 160 11.35 -8.01 17.20
N GLY A 161 10.78 -7.11 18.01
CA GLY A 161 11.32 -6.68 19.31
C GLY A 161 12.23 -5.45 19.24
N ASP A 162 12.70 -5.02 18.06
CA ASP A 162 13.40 -3.74 17.93
C ASP A 162 12.46 -2.59 18.28
N ARG A 163 13.00 -1.56 18.92
CA ARG A 163 12.26 -0.36 19.34
C ARG A 163 12.76 0.85 18.55
N LEU A 164 11.90 1.43 17.77
CA LEU A 164 12.18 2.61 16.97
C LEU A 164 11.74 3.87 17.72
N HIS A 165 12.51 4.93 17.62
CA HIS A 165 12.16 6.23 18.20
C HIS A 165 11.88 7.22 17.06
N ILE A 166 10.81 8.01 17.20
CA ILE A 166 10.49 9.07 16.23
C ILE A 166 11.60 10.13 16.25
N GLY A 167 11.97 10.59 15.07
CA GLY A 167 12.99 11.60 14.86
C GLY A 167 14.39 11.01 14.70
N GLN A 168 15.37 11.89 14.67
CA GLN A 168 16.78 11.53 14.54
C GLN A 168 17.44 11.49 15.92
N GLY A 169 18.41 10.58 16.06
CA GLY A 169 19.24 10.54 17.27
C GLY A 169 18.78 9.55 18.34
N ALA A 170 17.77 8.73 18.10
CA ALA A 170 17.27 7.69 19.02
C ALA A 170 17.07 8.22 20.45
N ASP A 171 16.37 9.36 20.59
CA ASP A 171 16.08 9.97 21.87
C ASP A 171 15.11 9.10 22.68
N GLU A 172 15.62 8.45 23.72
CA GLU A 172 14.85 7.54 24.59
C GLU A 172 13.72 8.25 25.37
N ARG A 173 13.70 9.60 25.37
CA ARG A 173 12.59 10.39 25.93
C ARG A 173 11.36 10.40 25.02
N ASN A 174 11.55 10.10 23.73
CA ASN A 174 10.45 9.98 22.77
C ASN A 174 9.77 8.62 22.91
N VAL A 175 8.51 8.58 22.53
CA VAL A 175 7.73 7.33 22.50
C VAL A 175 8.45 6.31 21.62
N ALA A 176 8.61 5.11 22.16
CA ALA A 176 9.16 3.99 21.43
C ALA A 176 8.08 3.26 20.66
N PHE A 177 8.41 2.86 19.45
CA PHE A 177 7.58 2.09 18.54
C PHE A 177 8.19 0.69 18.39
N PRO A 178 7.74 -0.30 19.16
CA PRO A 178 8.20 -1.67 19.01
C PRO A 178 7.71 -2.27 17.69
N ILE A 179 8.57 -3.03 17.03
CA ILE A 179 8.21 -3.88 15.91
C ILE A 179 7.65 -5.17 16.48
N ILE A 180 6.34 -5.42 16.31
CA ILE A 180 5.64 -6.58 16.84
C ILE A 180 5.46 -7.70 15.80
N GLY A 181 5.58 -7.37 14.51
CA GLY A 181 5.46 -8.34 13.45
C GLY A 181 6.13 -7.90 12.16
N ILE A 182 6.56 -8.88 11.38
CA ILE A 182 7.08 -8.70 10.03
C ILE A 182 6.22 -9.54 9.10
N TYR A 183 5.62 -8.90 8.11
CA TYR A 183 4.79 -9.54 7.10
C TYR A 183 5.51 -9.64 5.76
N ARG A 184 5.14 -10.66 4.97
CA ARG A 184 5.63 -10.84 3.61
C ARG A 184 5.15 -9.71 2.72
N ASP A 185 6.05 -9.16 1.88
CA ASP A 185 5.66 -8.14 0.92
C ASP A 185 4.50 -8.61 0.05
N GLN A 186 3.53 -7.74 -0.17
CA GLN A 186 2.43 -8.02 -1.10
C GLN A 186 3.00 -8.10 -2.52
N PRO A 187 2.81 -9.22 -3.23
CA PRO A 187 3.35 -9.37 -4.56
C PRO A 187 2.55 -8.53 -5.57
N GLY A 188 3.25 -7.84 -6.46
CA GLY A 188 2.63 -7.08 -7.55
C GLY A 188 2.25 -5.65 -7.20
N PRO A 189 1.70 -4.92 -8.18
CA PRO A 189 1.27 -3.54 -7.99
C PRO A 189 -0.03 -3.47 -7.18
N GLY A 190 -0.11 -2.51 -6.28
CA GLY A 190 -1.30 -2.30 -5.47
C GLY A 190 -1.15 -1.16 -4.49
N ASP A 191 -2.27 -0.76 -3.88
CA ASP A 191 -2.33 0.35 -2.93
C ASP A 191 -1.42 0.12 -1.71
N LEU A 192 -1.23 -1.14 -1.30
CA LEU A 192 -0.47 -1.53 -0.13
C LEU A 192 1.05 -1.65 -0.38
N ALA A 193 1.48 -1.68 -1.64
CA ALA A 193 2.86 -1.96 -2.03
C ALA A 193 3.86 -0.86 -1.65
N GLU A 194 3.41 0.37 -1.44
CA GLU A 194 4.26 1.52 -1.10
C GLU A 194 4.42 1.73 0.40
N ILE A 195 3.73 0.92 1.24
CA ILE A 195 3.71 1.07 2.68
C ILE A 195 4.82 0.24 3.30
N ASP A 196 5.79 0.89 3.95
CA ASP A 196 6.88 0.23 4.65
C ASP A 196 6.41 -0.41 5.97
N CYS A 197 5.48 0.25 6.68
CA CYS A 197 4.94 -0.27 7.93
C CYS A 197 3.54 0.27 8.25
N PHE A 198 2.81 -0.48 9.06
CA PHE A 198 1.56 -0.05 9.67
C PHE A 198 1.71 0.12 11.17
N ALA A 199 1.03 1.13 11.71
CA ALA A 199 0.76 1.27 13.13
C ALA A 199 -0.74 1.07 13.41
N GLY A 200 -1.08 0.68 14.63
CA GLY A 200 -2.48 0.57 15.02
C GLY A 200 -3.17 1.94 15.11
N PHE A 201 -4.50 1.92 15.09
CA PHE A 201 -5.29 3.10 15.39
C PHE A 201 -5.25 3.42 16.89
N PRO A 202 -5.45 4.70 17.29
CA PRO A 202 -5.69 5.05 18.68
C PRO A 202 -6.89 4.30 19.25
N GLU A 203 -6.95 4.10 20.56
CA GLU A 203 -8.13 3.56 21.22
C GLU A 203 -9.37 4.40 20.89
N ILE A 204 -10.53 3.74 20.79
CA ILE A 204 -11.79 4.41 20.50
C ILE A 204 -12.20 5.24 21.72
N ASN A 205 -12.25 6.55 21.55
CA ASN A 205 -12.91 7.44 22.50
C ASN A 205 -14.32 7.70 21.98
N TYR A 206 -15.30 7.02 22.54
CA TYR A 206 -16.70 7.08 22.09
C TYR A 206 -17.28 8.49 22.00
N GLN A 207 -16.85 9.42 22.87
CA GLN A 207 -17.33 10.81 22.85
C GLN A 207 -16.74 11.63 21.69
N GLN A 208 -15.53 11.29 21.22
CA GLN A 208 -14.87 11.96 20.11
C GLN A 208 -15.14 11.27 18.78
N GLU A 209 -15.35 9.96 18.79
CA GLU A 209 -15.49 9.15 17.60
C GLU A 209 -16.77 9.47 16.81
N GLU A 210 -17.87 9.85 17.48
CA GLU A 210 -19.13 10.26 16.81
C GLU A 210 -18.92 11.45 15.86
N SER A 211 -17.94 12.31 16.13
CA SER A 211 -17.60 13.49 15.31
C SER A 211 -16.40 13.30 14.39
N SER A 212 -15.69 12.18 14.51
CA SER A 212 -14.46 11.91 13.76
C SER A 212 -14.73 11.10 12.50
N TRP A 213 -14.90 11.77 11.38
CA TRP A 213 -15.11 11.15 10.06
C TRP A 213 -13.79 11.08 9.28
N SER A 214 -12.90 10.17 9.68
CA SER A 214 -11.51 10.16 9.18
C SER A 214 -11.00 8.79 8.79
N TYR A 215 -11.79 7.72 8.90
CA TYR A 215 -11.31 6.35 8.76
C TYR A 215 -11.91 5.65 7.53
N PRO A 216 -11.11 5.22 6.54
CA PRO A 216 -11.58 4.35 5.49
C PRO A 216 -12.02 3.00 6.06
N CYS A 217 -13.15 2.49 5.58
CA CYS A 217 -13.68 1.20 5.97
C CYS A 217 -13.78 0.28 4.75
N TYR A 218 -13.34 -0.95 4.92
CA TYR A 218 -13.42 -2.01 3.94
C TYR A 218 -14.25 -3.15 4.48
N VAL A 219 -15.01 -3.78 3.58
CA VAL A 219 -15.84 -4.94 3.89
C VAL A 219 -15.50 -6.07 2.94
N LYS A 220 -15.52 -7.29 3.46
CA LYS A 220 -15.46 -8.51 2.66
C LYS A 220 -16.85 -9.15 2.68
N LEU A 221 -17.40 -9.43 1.50
CA LEU A 221 -18.68 -10.07 1.36
C LEU A 221 -18.55 -11.59 1.44
N THR A 222 -19.60 -12.24 1.93
CA THR A 222 -19.71 -13.71 1.93
C THR A 222 -19.68 -14.26 0.51
N GLU A 223 -19.30 -15.51 0.36
CA GLU A 223 -19.46 -16.22 -0.92
C GLU A 223 -20.97 -16.37 -1.21
N GLY A 224 -21.38 -15.94 -2.40
CA GLY A 224 -22.74 -16.04 -2.86
C GLY A 224 -23.11 -17.45 -3.34
#